data_98b16b68e022bc5e80fd6ec9d2af482c
#
_entry.id   98b16b68e022bc5e80fd6ec9d2af482c
#
_cell.length_a   1.000
_cell.length_b   1.000
_cell.length_c   1.000
_cell.angle_alpha   90.00
_cell.angle_beta   90.00
_cell.angle_gamma   90.00
#
_symmetry.space_group_name_H-M   'P 1'
#
loop_
_entity.id
_entity.type
_entity.pdbx_description
1 polymer ?
#
loop_
_entity_poly.entity_id
_entity_poly.type
_entity_poly.pdbx_seq_one_letter_code
_entity_poly.pdbx_strand_id
1 'polypeptide(L)'
;NYVMQSGQGVTQLITKVLFQTIDTILLNPGKIDQLIVILDSEEYNEQERKKQVENIIKEYIEKKNCVVGFLYKVFVCNHCFETWLLGNGNLYPDIRPEGDFQPYYDEYNIKVNDPELMAVPDDIKETIAVYHFHYLHEMCRYNRVRYSKKKPMEMAKKVYFDALVSRIDNSDHLHSFAQFYEYFVNEQK
;
A
#
# COMPACT_ATOMS: atom_id res chain seq x y z
N ASN A 1 -15.09 -15.95 4.19
CA ASN A 1 -15.28 -14.82 5.13
C ASN A 1 -13.94 -14.24 5.50
N TYR A 2 -13.85 -12.90 5.65
CA TYR A 2 -12.65 -12.21 6.10
C TYR A 2 -12.97 -11.23 7.23
N VAL A 3 -11.95 -10.96 8.05
CA VAL A 3 -11.96 -9.93 9.10
C VAL A 3 -10.82 -8.97 8.81
N MET A 4 -11.08 -7.67 8.83
CA MET A 4 -10.09 -6.63 8.63
C MET A 4 -9.80 -5.90 9.94
N GLN A 5 -8.52 -5.64 10.22
CA GLN A 5 -8.05 -4.84 11.34
C GLN A 5 -7.05 -3.80 10.86
N SER A 6 -7.04 -2.62 11.47
CA SER A 6 -6.11 -1.55 11.14
C SER A 6 -5.18 -1.22 12.29
N GLY A 7 -3.88 -1.07 12.00
CA GLY A 7 -2.86 -0.69 12.97
C GLY A 7 -2.81 0.80 13.28
N GLN A 8 -3.48 1.64 12.51
CA GLN A 8 -3.35 3.11 12.59
C GLN A 8 -1.88 3.59 12.46
N GLY A 9 -1.10 2.91 11.63
CA GLY A 9 0.32 3.14 11.37
C GLY A 9 1.16 1.87 11.54
N VAL A 10 2.31 1.82 10.84
CA VAL A 10 3.17 0.63 10.77
C VAL A 10 3.63 0.18 12.16
N THR A 11 4.10 1.10 13.00
CA THR A 11 4.60 0.76 14.34
C THR A 11 3.52 0.07 15.18
N GLN A 12 2.30 0.61 15.23
CA GLN A 12 1.21 0.02 16.01
C GLN A 12 0.73 -1.31 15.40
N LEU A 13 0.77 -1.42 14.08
CA LEU A 13 0.45 -2.66 13.39
C LEU A 13 1.37 -3.80 13.84
N ILE A 14 2.69 -3.62 13.75
CA ILE A 14 3.67 -4.70 14.00
C ILE A 14 3.96 -4.96 15.48
N THR A 15 3.66 -4.01 16.39
CA THR A 15 3.95 -4.16 17.82
C THR A 15 2.73 -4.57 18.65
N LYS A 16 1.52 -4.33 18.16
CA LYS A 16 0.29 -4.59 18.93
C LYS A 16 -0.75 -5.38 18.13
N VAL A 17 -1.24 -4.82 17.03
CA VAL A 17 -2.38 -5.39 16.30
C VAL A 17 -2.05 -6.76 15.74
N LEU A 18 -0.85 -6.93 15.18
CA LEU A 18 -0.37 -8.20 14.64
C LEU A 18 -0.37 -9.31 15.69
N PHE A 19 0.17 -9.04 16.89
CA PHE A 19 0.20 -10.01 17.98
C PHE A 19 -1.20 -10.37 18.48
N GLN A 20 -2.08 -9.38 18.66
CA GLN A 20 -3.46 -9.62 19.05
C GLN A 20 -4.22 -10.45 18.00
N THR A 21 -3.94 -10.20 16.72
CA THR A 21 -4.55 -10.97 15.62
C THR A 21 -4.06 -12.41 15.63
N ILE A 22 -2.75 -12.65 15.78
CA ILE A 22 -2.18 -14.00 15.88
C ILE A 22 -2.78 -14.73 17.09
N ASP A 23 -2.86 -14.09 18.27
CA ASP A 23 -3.47 -14.69 19.45
C ASP A 23 -4.93 -15.08 19.21
N THR A 24 -5.68 -14.21 18.53
CA THR A 24 -7.08 -14.50 18.16
C THR A 24 -7.19 -15.72 17.23
N ILE A 25 -6.29 -15.85 16.27
CA ILE A 25 -6.25 -17.01 15.35
C ILE A 25 -5.94 -18.29 16.13
N LEU A 26 -4.92 -18.25 16.98
CA LEU A 26 -4.48 -19.39 17.78
C LEU A 26 -5.55 -19.86 18.78
N LEU A 27 -6.36 -18.95 19.32
CA LEU A 27 -7.50 -19.26 20.20
C LEU A 27 -8.71 -19.82 19.45
N ASN A 28 -8.73 -19.74 18.12
CA ASN A 28 -9.83 -20.18 17.26
C ASN A 28 -9.32 -21.12 16.15
N PRO A 29 -8.76 -22.28 16.48
CA PRO A 29 -8.15 -23.17 15.48
C PRO A 29 -9.17 -23.62 14.44
N GLY A 30 -8.76 -23.61 13.16
CA GLY A 30 -9.58 -24.01 12.02
C GLY A 30 -10.68 -23.04 11.60
N LYS A 31 -10.77 -21.84 12.22
CA LYS A 31 -11.72 -20.80 11.79
C LYS A 31 -11.11 -19.76 10.86
N ILE A 32 -9.80 -19.61 10.91
CA ILE A 32 -9.03 -18.68 10.09
C ILE A 32 -7.85 -19.44 9.51
N ASP A 33 -7.85 -19.57 8.20
CA ASP A 33 -6.86 -20.36 7.46
C ASP A 33 -5.66 -19.51 7.03
N GLN A 34 -5.83 -18.18 6.99
CA GLN A 34 -4.82 -17.29 6.47
C GLN A 34 -4.79 -15.94 7.16
N LEU A 35 -3.57 -15.45 7.43
CA LEU A 35 -3.27 -14.11 7.88
C LEU A 35 -2.60 -13.33 6.75
N ILE A 36 -3.21 -12.24 6.31
CA ILE A 36 -2.62 -11.33 5.33
C ILE A 36 -2.26 -10.02 6.04
N VAL A 37 -1.00 -9.63 5.92
CA VAL A 37 -0.48 -8.36 6.46
C VAL A 37 -0.15 -7.44 5.29
N ILE A 38 -0.71 -6.23 5.30
CA ILE A 38 -0.44 -5.19 4.30
C ILE A 38 0.06 -3.96 5.05
N LEU A 39 1.21 -3.43 4.65
CA LEU A 39 1.82 -2.27 5.31
C LEU A 39 2.69 -1.45 4.36
N ASP A 40 2.95 -0.22 4.73
CA ASP A 40 3.85 0.69 4.02
C ASP A 40 5.33 0.34 4.31
N SER A 41 6.21 0.44 3.31
CA SER A 41 7.65 0.33 3.55
C SER A 41 8.22 1.58 4.24
N GLU A 42 7.56 2.73 4.06
CA GLU A 42 8.05 4.03 4.50
C GLU A 42 9.45 4.32 3.91
N GLU A 43 10.45 4.56 4.75
CA GLU A 43 11.85 4.82 4.35
C GLU A 43 12.68 3.53 4.16
N TYR A 44 12.08 2.36 4.38
CA TYR A 44 12.80 1.09 4.23
C TYR A 44 12.66 0.55 2.80
N ASN A 45 13.61 -0.30 2.42
CA ASN A 45 13.43 -1.13 1.24
C ASN A 45 12.27 -2.11 1.44
N GLU A 46 11.46 -2.33 0.41
CA GLU A 46 10.30 -3.23 0.44
C GLU A 46 10.65 -4.63 0.97
N GLN A 47 11.71 -5.23 0.45
CA GLN A 47 12.12 -6.59 0.83
C GLN A 47 12.65 -6.66 2.27
N GLU A 48 13.37 -5.64 2.72
CA GLU A 48 13.85 -5.54 4.11
C GLU A 48 12.66 -5.41 5.07
N ARG A 49 11.69 -4.55 4.74
CA ARG A 49 10.47 -4.38 5.54
C ARG A 49 9.67 -5.68 5.60
N LYS A 50 9.49 -6.36 4.48
CA LYS A 50 8.81 -7.65 4.42
C LYS A 50 9.49 -8.69 5.31
N LYS A 51 10.80 -8.87 5.16
CA LYS A 51 11.60 -9.79 5.97
C LYS A 51 11.54 -9.47 7.46
N GLN A 52 11.56 -8.19 7.82
CA GLN A 52 11.39 -7.74 9.21
C GLN A 52 10.07 -8.23 9.79
N VAL A 53 8.95 -8.03 9.08
CA VAL A 53 7.63 -8.42 9.55
C VAL A 53 7.47 -9.95 9.60
N GLU A 54 7.97 -10.66 8.59
CA GLU A 54 7.97 -12.12 8.57
C GLU A 54 8.77 -12.71 9.76
N ASN A 55 9.92 -12.13 10.10
CA ASN A 55 10.68 -12.53 11.28
C ASN A 55 9.93 -12.26 12.59
N ILE A 56 9.26 -11.10 12.71
CA ILE A 56 8.42 -10.77 13.89
C ILE A 56 7.30 -11.81 14.04
N ILE A 57 6.62 -12.18 12.96
CA ILE A 57 5.56 -13.20 12.98
C ILE A 57 6.13 -14.54 13.43
N LYS A 58 7.24 -14.99 12.81
CA LYS A 58 7.88 -16.25 13.10
C LYS A 58 8.32 -16.35 14.56
N GLU A 59 9.06 -15.37 15.05
CA GLU A 59 9.51 -15.33 16.45
C GLU A 59 8.35 -15.32 17.45
N TYR A 60 7.27 -14.60 17.13
CA TYR A 60 6.09 -14.56 18.01
C TYR A 60 5.39 -15.92 18.07
N ILE A 61 5.22 -16.60 16.94
CA ILE A 61 4.63 -17.92 16.87
C ILE A 61 5.52 -18.95 17.62
N GLU A 62 6.83 -18.93 17.41
CA GLU A 62 7.77 -19.82 18.11
C GLU A 62 7.70 -19.67 19.65
N LYS A 63 7.59 -18.43 20.15
CA LYS A 63 7.42 -18.14 21.58
C LYS A 63 6.13 -18.71 22.17
N LYS A 64 5.08 -18.89 21.36
CA LYS A 64 3.80 -19.49 21.82
C LYS A 64 3.86 -21.00 21.94
N ASN A 65 4.92 -21.64 21.41
CA ASN A 65 5.15 -23.08 21.47
C ASN A 65 3.91 -23.93 21.09
N CYS A 66 3.19 -23.51 20.03
CA CYS A 66 1.96 -24.14 19.56
C CYS A 66 2.06 -24.55 18.09
N VAL A 67 1.23 -25.52 17.68
CA VAL A 67 1.10 -25.90 16.28
C VAL A 67 0.34 -24.81 15.54
N VAL A 68 0.94 -24.29 14.48
CA VAL A 68 0.35 -23.25 13.63
C VAL A 68 -0.53 -23.91 12.58
N GLY A 69 -1.83 -23.63 12.65
CA GLY A 69 -2.84 -24.13 11.70
C GLY A 69 -3.27 -23.12 10.64
N PHE A 70 -2.50 -22.05 10.42
CA PHE A 70 -2.79 -21.03 9.42
C PHE A 70 -1.56 -20.67 8.60
N LEU A 71 -1.78 -20.17 7.38
CA LEU A 71 -0.74 -19.58 6.53
C LEU A 71 -0.66 -18.07 6.78
N TYR A 72 0.50 -17.47 6.51
CA TYR A 72 0.59 -16.02 6.51
C TYR A 72 1.30 -15.50 5.25
N LYS A 73 0.93 -14.29 4.85
CA LYS A 73 1.52 -13.57 3.73
C LYS A 73 1.68 -12.09 4.09
N VAL A 74 2.82 -11.52 3.73
CA VAL A 74 3.12 -10.11 3.95
C VAL A 74 3.26 -9.41 2.61
N PHE A 75 2.49 -8.35 2.42
CA PHE A 75 2.58 -7.44 1.28
C PHE A 75 3.03 -6.08 1.79
N VAL A 76 3.98 -5.49 1.10
CA VAL A 76 4.55 -4.19 1.44
C VAL A 76 4.26 -3.24 0.28
N CYS A 77 3.55 -2.15 0.57
CA CYS A 77 3.42 -1.06 -0.38
C CYS A 77 4.78 -0.36 -0.50
N ASN A 78 5.34 -0.28 -1.68
CA ASN A 78 6.58 0.45 -1.87
C ASN A 78 6.34 1.94 -1.54
N HIS A 79 7.07 2.46 -0.57
CA HIS A 79 6.87 3.71 0.15
C HIS A 79 5.59 3.75 0.99
N CYS A 80 4.41 3.93 0.37
CA CYS A 80 3.13 4.03 1.07
C CYS A 80 1.95 3.62 0.18
N PHE A 81 0.79 3.48 0.77
CA PHE A 81 -0.43 3.14 0.04
C PHE A 81 -0.79 4.18 -1.03
N GLU A 82 -0.47 5.45 -0.80
CA GLU A 82 -0.67 6.52 -1.78
C GLU A 82 0.16 6.31 -3.06
N THR A 83 1.31 5.64 -2.98
CA THR A 83 2.11 5.27 -4.16
C THR A 83 1.32 4.38 -5.11
N TRP A 84 0.59 3.38 -4.59
CA TRP A 84 -0.31 2.58 -5.41
C TRP A 84 -1.41 3.41 -6.05
N LEU A 85 -2.01 4.32 -5.27
CA LEU A 85 -3.07 5.18 -5.78
C LEU A 85 -2.60 6.14 -6.89
N LEU A 86 -1.36 6.60 -6.84
CA LEU A 86 -0.74 7.38 -7.90
C LEU A 86 -0.62 6.62 -9.23
N GLY A 87 -0.75 5.31 -9.22
CA GLY A 87 -0.81 4.49 -10.42
C GLY A 87 -1.99 4.78 -11.35
N ASN A 88 -3.04 5.45 -10.88
CA ASN A 88 -4.12 5.89 -11.75
C ASN A 88 -3.72 7.13 -12.55
N GLY A 89 -2.98 6.93 -13.64
CA GLY A 89 -2.54 8.00 -14.54
C GLY A 89 -3.66 8.80 -15.21
N ASN A 90 -4.92 8.34 -15.13
CA ASN A 90 -6.06 9.08 -15.67
C ASN A 90 -6.35 10.39 -14.91
N LEU A 91 -5.85 10.52 -13.69
CA LEU A 91 -5.94 11.76 -12.90
C LEU A 91 -4.85 12.77 -13.26
N TYR A 92 -3.79 12.35 -13.95
CA TYR A 92 -2.73 13.25 -14.36
C TYR A 92 -3.18 14.08 -15.59
N PRO A 93 -3.19 15.43 -15.50
CA PRO A 93 -3.73 16.25 -16.56
C PRO A 93 -2.82 16.26 -17.80
N ASP A 94 -3.45 16.35 -18.99
CA ASP A 94 -2.71 16.48 -20.26
C ASP A 94 -2.16 17.90 -20.47
N ILE A 95 -2.76 18.89 -19.82
CA ILE A 95 -2.33 20.28 -19.87
C ILE A 95 -1.71 20.65 -18.53
N ARG A 96 -0.55 21.30 -18.56
CA ARG A 96 0.15 21.76 -17.35
C ARG A 96 -0.79 22.58 -16.47
N PRO A 97 -1.01 22.17 -15.22
CA PRO A 97 -1.89 22.87 -14.30
C PRO A 97 -1.27 24.18 -13.80
N GLU A 98 -2.11 25.05 -13.27
CA GLU A 98 -1.71 26.19 -12.45
C GLU A 98 -2.02 25.90 -10.97
N GLY A 99 -1.40 26.65 -10.06
CA GLY A 99 -1.64 26.56 -8.61
C GLY A 99 -0.88 25.44 -7.93
N ASP A 100 -1.47 24.89 -6.85
CA ASP A 100 -0.77 24.05 -5.87
C ASP A 100 -0.28 22.70 -6.45
N PHE A 101 -0.89 22.21 -7.52
CA PHE A 101 -0.44 20.96 -8.17
C PHE A 101 0.70 21.18 -9.18
N GLN A 102 0.93 22.40 -9.64
CA GLN A 102 1.94 22.70 -10.66
C GLN A 102 3.36 22.22 -10.28
N PRO A 103 3.89 22.43 -9.06
CA PRO A 103 5.22 21.95 -8.69
C PRO A 103 5.35 20.42 -8.81
N TYR A 104 4.36 19.68 -8.37
CA TYR A 104 4.34 18.21 -8.49
C TYR A 104 4.28 17.73 -9.94
N TYR A 105 3.48 18.43 -10.75
CA TYR A 105 3.35 18.13 -12.18
C TYR A 105 4.67 18.32 -12.92
N ASP A 106 5.39 19.40 -12.63
CA ASP A 106 6.68 19.71 -13.27
C ASP A 106 7.79 18.75 -12.82
N GLU A 107 7.72 18.22 -11.59
CA GLU A 107 8.74 17.36 -11.02
C GLU A 107 8.65 15.92 -11.53
N TYR A 108 7.46 15.34 -11.55
CA TYR A 108 7.33 13.93 -11.90
C TYR A 108 6.04 13.61 -12.65
N ASN A 109 6.16 13.06 -13.84
CA ASN A 109 5.01 12.68 -14.65
C ASN A 109 4.60 11.24 -14.38
N ILE A 110 3.67 11.03 -13.44
CA ILE A 110 3.15 9.71 -13.09
C ILE A 110 2.36 9.03 -14.21
N LYS A 111 1.95 9.74 -15.27
CA LYS A 111 1.24 9.13 -16.39
C LYS A 111 2.13 8.21 -17.20
N VAL A 112 3.42 8.54 -17.29
CA VAL A 112 4.40 7.81 -18.09
C VAL A 112 5.50 7.15 -17.25
N ASN A 113 5.73 7.61 -16.02
CA ASN A 113 6.77 7.06 -15.14
C ASN A 113 6.14 6.29 -13.99
N ASP A 114 6.86 5.28 -13.49
CA ASP A 114 6.41 4.46 -12.37
C ASP A 114 6.36 5.25 -11.06
N PRO A 115 5.18 5.38 -10.41
CA PRO A 115 5.10 6.03 -9.10
C PRO A 115 5.99 5.41 -8.02
N GLU A 116 6.34 4.13 -8.11
CA GLU A 116 7.25 3.47 -7.16
C GLU A 116 8.71 3.95 -7.29
N LEU A 117 9.05 4.63 -8.38
CA LEU A 117 10.37 5.22 -8.62
C LEU A 117 10.42 6.73 -8.37
N MET A 118 9.30 7.34 -7.94
CA MET A 118 9.26 8.78 -7.65
C MET A 118 10.01 9.07 -6.35
N ALA A 119 11.05 9.89 -6.44
CA ALA A 119 11.82 10.38 -5.30
C ALA A 119 11.29 11.73 -4.79
N VAL A 120 11.68 12.11 -3.57
CA VAL A 120 11.48 13.46 -3.05
C VAL A 120 12.55 14.38 -3.65
N PRO A 121 12.20 15.56 -4.19
CA PRO A 121 13.17 16.54 -4.65
C PRO A 121 14.12 16.99 -3.53
N ASP A 122 15.39 17.27 -3.85
CA ASP A 122 16.44 17.58 -2.87
C ASP A 122 16.17 18.82 -2.00
N ASP A 123 15.37 19.75 -2.49
CA ASP A 123 14.99 20.98 -1.81
C ASP A 123 13.78 20.82 -0.88
N ILE A 124 13.08 19.68 -0.94
CA ILE A 124 11.92 19.35 -0.12
C ILE A 124 12.34 18.52 1.09
N LYS A 125 12.00 19.00 2.29
CA LYS A 125 12.32 18.32 3.56
C LYS A 125 11.13 17.51 4.08
N GLU A 126 10.70 16.54 3.31
CA GLU A 126 9.61 15.63 3.68
C GLU A 126 10.09 14.18 3.56
N THR A 127 9.42 13.28 4.26
CA THR A 127 9.59 11.84 3.99
C THR A 127 8.90 11.48 2.68
N ILE A 128 9.37 10.43 2.04
CA ILE A 128 8.80 9.99 0.76
C ILE A 128 7.31 9.68 0.85
N ALA A 129 6.84 9.08 1.94
CA ALA A 129 5.42 8.80 2.17
C ALA A 129 4.57 10.07 2.31
N VAL A 130 5.12 11.14 2.90
CA VAL A 130 4.46 12.44 3.02
C VAL A 130 4.42 13.13 1.67
N TYR A 131 5.51 13.09 0.91
CA TYR A 131 5.57 13.66 -0.43
C TYR A 131 4.57 13.01 -1.39
N HIS A 132 4.48 11.67 -1.42
CA HIS A 132 3.52 10.94 -2.24
C HIS A 132 2.07 11.25 -1.83
N PHE A 133 1.81 11.38 -0.53
CA PHE A 133 0.50 11.82 -0.06
C PHE A 133 0.16 13.23 -0.55
N HIS A 134 1.08 14.19 -0.46
CA HIS A 134 0.85 15.57 -0.94
C HIS A 134 0.66 15.60 -2.45
N TYR A 135 1.49 14.88 -3.20
CA TYR A 135 1.33 14.75 -4.66
C TYR A 135 -0.08 14.25 -5.03
N LEU A 136 -0.50 13.13 -4.45
CA LEU A 136 -1.84 12.56 -4.69
C LEU A 136 -2.94 13.56 -4.27
N HIS A 137 -2.78 14.18 -3.11
CA HIS A 137 -3.77 15.11 -2.58
C HIS A 137 -3.97 16.32 -3.49
N GLU A 138 -2.89 16.96 -3.94
CA GLU A 138 -2.99 18.13 -4.81
C GLU A 138 -3.48 17.77 -6.22
N MET A 139 -3.07 16.62 -6.76
CA MET A 139 -3.62 16.09 -8.01
C MET A 139 -5.14 15.83 -7.90
N CYS A 140 -5.59 15.27 -6.80
CA CYS A 140 -7.02 15.08 -6.53
C CYS A 140 -7.77 16.39 -6.41
N ARG A 141 -7.22 17.39 -5.69
CA ARG A 141 -7.82 18.72 -5.59
C ARG A 141 -7.96 19.38 -6.95
N TYR A 142 -6.93 19.33 -7.76
CA TYR A 142 -6.96 19.85 -9.13
C TYR A 142 -8.11 19.23 -9.94
N ASN A 143 -8.29 17.92 -9.84
CA ASN A 143 -9.35 17.18 -10.54
C ASN A 143 -10.72 17.24 -9.83
N ARG A 144 -10.87 17.98 -8.74
CA ARG A 144 -12.08 18.04 -7.91
C ARG A 144 -12.51 16.67 -7.36
N VAL A 145 -11.55 15.78 -7.17
CA VAL A 145 -11.73 14.46 -6.56
C VAL A 145 -11.48 14.57 -5.06
N ARG A 146 -12.39 14.03 -4.24
CA ARG A 146 -12.21 14.04 -2.79
C ARG A 146 -11.40 12.83 -2.36
N TYR A 147 -10.29 13.11 -1.69
CA TYR A 147 -9.45 12.09 -1.08
C TYR A 147 -9.03 12.50 0.35
N SER A 148 -9.05 11.55 1.25
CA SER A 148 -8.33 11.61 2.53
C SER A 148 -8.06 10.19 3.02
N LYS A 149 -7.00 9.99 3.83
CA LYS A 149 -6.65 8.67 4.42
C LYS A 149 -7.82 8.01 5.17
N LYS A 150 -8.71 8.81 5.81
CA LYS A 150 -9.88 8.30 6.55
C LYS A 150 -11.09 8.03 5.66
N LYS A 151 -11.18 8.66 4.50
CA LYS A 151 -12.31 8.56 3.58
C LYS A 151 -11.79 8.53 2.15
N PRO A 152 -11.33 7.38 1.66
CA PRO A 152 -10.75 7.26 0.30
C PRO A 152 -11.76 7.46 -0.83
N MET A 153 -13.07 7.43 -0.54
CA MET A 153 -14.19 7.76 -1.44
C MET A 153 -14.01 7.23 -2.88
N GLU A 154 -13.55 8.12 -3.79
CA GLU A 154 -13.39 7.80 -5.20
C GLU A 154 -12.35 6.68 -5.46
N MET A 155 -11.29 6.60 -4.64
CA MET A 155 -10.24 5.59 -4.74
C MET A 155 -10.73 4.18 -4.40
N ALA A 156 -11.83 4.08 -3.63
CA ALA A 156 -12.46 2.80 -3.30
C ALA A 156 -13.41 2.29 -4.40
N LYS A 157 -13.63 3.06 -5.46
CA LYS A 157 -14.51 2.64 -6.56
C LYS A 157 -13.81 1.64 -7.49
N LYS A 158 -14.61 0.71 -8.02
CA LYS A 158 -14.12 -0.29 -8.99
C LYS A 158 -13.38 0.35 -10.17
N VAL A 159 -13.88 1.43 -10.72
CA VAL A 159 -13.24 2.13 -11.86
C VAL A 159 -11.83 2.62 -11.54
N TYR A 160 -11.56 3.01 -10.29
CA TYR A 160 -10.21 3.39 -9.86
C TYR A 160 -9.30 2.17 -9.78
N PHE A 161 -9.79 1.11 -9.17
CA PHE A 161 -9.06 -0.16 -9.09
C PHE A 161 -8.77 -0.73 -10.49
N ASP A 162 -9.75 -0.72 -11.40
CA ASP A 162 -9.55 -1.18 -12.78
C ASP A 162 -8.46 -0.38 -13.52
N ALA A 163 -8.31 0.91 -13.21
CA ALA A 163 -7.22 1.72 -13.78
C ALA A 163 -5.83 1.29 -13.26
N LEU A 164 -5.72 0.89 -11.99
CA LEU A 164 -4.47 0.34 -11.44
C LEU A 164 -4.14 -1.01 -12.07
N VAL A 165 -5.14 -1.89 -12.22
CA VAL A 165 -4.97 -3.19 -12.89
C VAL A 165 -4.55 -2.99 -14.34
N SER A 166 -5.23 -2.10 -15.08
CA SER A 166 -4.83 -1.76 -16.45
C SER A 166 -3.40 -1.24 -16.54
N ARG A 167 -2.92 -0.53 -15.51
CA ARG A 167 -1.54 -0.04 -15.47
C ARG A 167 -0.54 -1.19 -15.39
N ILE A 168 -0.73 -2.11 -14.47
CA ILE A 168 0.19 -3.27 -14.32
C ILE A 168 0.12 -4.22 -15.53
N ASP A 169 -1.03 -4.34 -16.18
CA ASP A 169 -1.20 -5.17 -17.38
C ASP A 169 -0.47 -4.60 -18.61
N ASN A 170 -0.26 -3.27 -18.66
CA ASN A 170 0.31 -2.58 -19.83
C ASN A 170 1.70 -1.97 -19.58
N SER A 171 2.28 -2.17 -18.40
CA SER A 171 3.62 -1.67 -18.07
C SER A 171 4.23 -2.49 -16.93
N ASP A 172 5.54 -2.37 -16.71
CA ASP A 172 6.26 -2.95 -15.56
C ASP A 172 6.21 -2.04 -14.32
N HIS A 173 5.15 -1.22 -14.19
CA HIS A 173 4.98 -0.28 -13.10
C HIS A 173 4.23 -0.91 -11.92
N LEU A 174 4.33 -0.28 -10.73
CA LEU A 174 3.62 -0.69 -9.53
C LEU A 174 3.88 -2.14 -9.14
N HIS A 175 5.14 -2.53 -9.14
CA HIS A 175 5.55 -3.92 -8.87
C HIS A 175 5.00 -4.47 -7.54
N SER A 176 5.01 -3.68 -6.47
CA SER A 176 4.47 -4.10 -5.18
C SER A 176 2.94 -4.27 -5.20
N PHE A 177 2.22 -3.45 -5.97
CA PHE A 177 0.77 -3.63 -6.20
C PHE A 177 0.50 -4.86 -7.08
N ALA A 178 1.30 -5.10 -8.12
CA ALA A 178 1.15 -6.27 -8.98
C ALA A 178 1.29 -7.57 -8.19
N GLN A 179 2.30 -7.69 -7.31
CA GLN A 179 2.45 -8.85 -6.43
C GLN A 179 1.22 -9.08 -5.52
N PHE A 180 0.66 -7.99 -4.98
CA PHE A 180 -0.56 -8.06 -4.18
C PHE A 180 -1.76 -8.52 -5.01
N TYR A 181 -1.99 -7.92 -6.16
CA TYR A 181 -3.09 -8.23 -7.06
C TYR A 181 -3.05 -9.67 -7.57
N GLU A 182 -1.92 -10.11 -8.08
CA GLU A 182 -1.71 -11.47 -8.61
C GLU A 182 -1.99 -12.54 -7.57
N TYR A 183 -1.61 -12.31 -6.33
CA TYR A 183 -1.89 -13.23 -5.25
C TYR A 183 -3.40 -13.47 -5.09
N PHE A 184 -4.20 -12.42 -5.04
CA PHE A 184 -5.65 -12.55 -4.88
C PHE A 184 -6.36 -13.12 -6.12
N VAL A 185 -5.87 -12.83 -7.32
CA VAL A 185 -6.41 -13.41 -8.56
C VAL A 185 -6.10 -14.89 -8.66
N ASN A 186 -4.93 -15.35 -8.22
CA ASN A 186 -4.53 -16.74 -8.29
C ASN A 186 -5.16 -17.61 -7.18
N GLU A 187 -5.42 -17.05 -6.00
CA GLU A 187 -6.11 -17.74 -4.89
C GLU A 187 -7.61 -17.99 -5.17
N GLN A 188 -8.20 -17.34 -6.17
CA GLN A 188 -9.60 -17.54 -6.57
C GLN A 188 -9.79 -18.62 -7.64
N LYS A 189 -8.70 -19.20 -8.13
CA LYS A 189 -8.72 -20.32 -9.10
C LYS A 189 -8.52 -21.65 -8.40
#